data_0406f8be6027fac0684fbfb1198d6898
#
_entry.id   0406f8be6027fac0684fbfb1198d6898
#
_cell.length_a   1.000
_cell.length_b   1.000
_cell.length_c   1.000
_cell.angle_alpha   90.00
_cell.angle_beta   90.00
_cell.angle_gamma   90.00
#
_symmetry.space_group_name_H-M   'P 1'
#
loop_
_entity.id
_entity.type
_entity.pdbx_description
1 polymer ?
#
loop_
_entity_poly.entity_id
_entity_poly.type
_entity_poly.pdbx_seq_one_letter_code
_entity_poly.pdbx_strand_id
1 'polypeptide(L)'
;MPGSVVYHLGGGTLPSDSPWKLQLNFRNNLLLLENNLARTYVSDGVSPAKALRKANRKIGIRMMLDAASAAVYLLTGKWEYAKAVYKAHEGYRTLRKPVTTAQLEAYKDRWGGKARVAGRWKGDILLQALLRKDGIFAYLRRQNHS
;
A
#
# COMPACT_ATOMS: atom_id res chain seq x y z
N MET A 1 7.65 -24.21 20.07
CA MET A 1 7.61 -25.58 19.56
C MET A 1 8.18 -25.61 18.14
N PRO A 2 9.38 -26.11 17.89
CA PRO A 2 9.92 -26.27 16.55
C PRO A 2 9.30 -27.53 15.94
N GLY A 3 8.34 -27.38 15.03
CA GLY A 3 7.69 -28.51 14.35
C GLY A 3 6.27 -28.24 13.86
N SER A 4 5.75 -27.03 14.04
CA SER A 4 4.44 -26.66 13.47
C SER A 4 4.63 -26.37 11.96
N VAL A 5 4.19 -27.28 11.11
CA VAL A 5 4.18 -27.09 9.65
C VAL A 5 2.79 -26.63 9.26
N VAL A 6 2.70 -25.43 8.69
CA VAL A 6 1.46 -24.88 8.14
C VAL A 6 1.49 -24.97 6.61
N TYR A 7 0.58 -25.75 6.05
CA TYR A 7 0.40 -25.82 4.60
C TYR A 7 -0.51 -24.67 4.15
N HIS A 8 0.03 -23.78 3.33
CA HIS A 8 -0.73 -22.69 2.75
C HIS A 8 -1.17 -23.02 1.31
N LEU A 9 -2.46 -23.29 1.12
CA LEU A 9 -3.05 -23.41 -0.22
C LEU A 9 -3.27 -22.00 -0.79
N GLY A 10 -2.35 -21.53 -1.60
CA GLY A 10 -2.52 -20.26 -2.31
C GLY A 10 -3.75 -20.31 -3.23
N GLY A 11 -4.75 -19.45 -2.98
CA GLY A 11 -5.95 -19.37 -3.80
C GLY A 11 -7.05 -20.38 -3.48
N GLY A 12 -6.93 -21.13 -2.36
CA GLY A 12 -7.89 -22.18 -1.99
C GLY A 12 -9.34 -21.73 -1.76
N THR A 13 -9.57 -20.44 -1.48
CA THR A 13 -10.91 -19.88 -1.27
C THR A 13 -11.42 -18.99 -2.41
N LEU A 14 -10.50 -18.41 -3.20
CA LEU A 14 -10.85 -17.54 -4.32
C LEU A 14 -9.85 -17.74 -5.46
N PRO A 15 -10.28 -17.90 -6.72
CA PRO A 15 -9.39 -17.90 -7.88
C PRO A 15 -8.48 -16.66 -7.86
N SER A 16 -7.21 -16.82 -8.22
CA SER A 16 -6.22 -15.75 -8.16
C SER A 16 -6.56 -14.53 -9.01
N ASP A 17 -7.35 -14.72 -10.06
CA ASP A 17 -7.75 -13.75 -11.07
C ASP A 17 -9.23 -13.31 -10.99
N SER A 18 -9.94 -13.60 -9.90
CA SER A 18 -11.34 -13.21 -9.78
C SER A 18 -11.52 -11.69 -9.61
N PRO A 19 -12.55 -11.07 -10.25
CA PRO A 19 -12.88 -9.66 -10.07
C PRO A 19 -13.13 -9.28 -8.60
N TRP A 20 -13.73 -10.20 -7.83
CA TRP A 20 -13.95 -10.02 -6.39
C TRP A 20 -12.64 -9.86 -5.60
N LYS A 21 -11.67 -10.73 -5.87
CA LYS A 21 -10.34 -10.63 -5.25
C LYS A 21 -9.63 -9.34 -5.63
N LEU A 22 -9.75 -8.92 -6.89
CA LEU A 22 -9.24 -7.64 -7.37
C LEU A 22 -9.86 -6.47 -6.59
N GLN A 23 -11.19 -6.44 -6.45
CA GLN A 23 -11.91 -5.42 -5.68
C GLN A 23 -11.39 -5.33 -4.24
N LEU A 24 -11.25 -6.47 -3.55
CA LEU A 24 -10.74 -6.52 -2.19
C LEU A 24 -9.31 -5.98 -2.11
N ASN A 25 -8.44 -6.37 -3.03
CA ASN A 25 -7.04 -5.94 -3.06
C ASN A 25 -6.92 -4.44 -3.26
N PHE A 26 -7.61 -3.85 -4.22
CA PHE A 26 -7.59 -2.40 -4.47
C PHE A 26 -8.12 -1.62 -3.27
N ARG A 27 -9.30 -2.01 -2.73
CA ARG A 27 -9.90 -1.38 -1.56
C ARG A 27 -9.00 -1.46 -0.33
N ASN A 28 -8.53 -2.66 -0.01
CA ASN A 28 -7.74 -2.89 1.20
C ASN A 28 -6.37 -2.21 1.12
N ASN A 29 -5.78 -2.11 -0.06
CA ASN A 29 -4.53 -1.36 -0.27
C ASN A 29 -4.72 0.13 0.04
N LEU A 30 -5.80 0.76 -0.44
CA LEU A 30 -6.13 2.16 -0.13
C LEU A 30 -6.38 2.37 1.37
N LEU A 31 -7.12 1.47 2.03
CA LEU A 31 -7.35 1.51 3.48
C LEU A 31 -6.04 1.34 4.27
N LEU A 32 -5.15 0.47 3.83
CA LEU A 32 -3.83 0.28 4.43
C LEU A 32 -2.99 1.56 4.34
N LEU A 33 -2.97 2.21 3.18
CA LEU A 33 -2.26 3.48 2.99
C LEU A 33 -2.86 4.58 3.88
N GLU A 34 -4.19 4.72 3.93
CA GLU A 34 -4.90 5.70 4.77
C GLU A 34 -4.52 5.53 6.25
N ASN A 35 -4.55 4.30 6.75
CA ASN A 35 -4.34 4.02 8.16
C ASN A 35 -2.87 4.15 8.62
N ASN A 36 -1.90 3.91 7.72
CA ASN A 36 -0.52 3.75 8.13
C ASN A 36 0.43 4.82 7.60
N LEU A 37 0.20 5.34 6.39
CA LEU A 37 1.23 6.11 5.67
C LEU A 37 1.60 7.42 6.38
N ALA A 38 0.61 8.17 6.89
CA ALA A 38 0.86 9.41 7.62
C ALA A 38 1.62 9.16 8.93
N ARG A 39 1.23 8.13 9.69
CA ARG A 39 1.92 7.70 10.92
C ARG A 39 3.36 7.29 10.65
N THR A 40 3.58 6.57 9.57
CA THR A 40 4.92 6.18 9.12
C THR A 40 5.82 7.39 8.86
N TYR A 41 5.30 8.42 8.17
CA TYR A 41 6.07 9.66 7.96
C TYR A 41 6.37 10.41 9.26
N VAL A 42 5.42 10.42 10.21
CA VAL A 42 5.65 11.02 11.53
C VAL A 42 6.75 10.26 12.28
N SER A 43 6.75 8.93 12.24
CA SER A 43 7.82 8.09 12.82
C SER A 43 9.19 8.36 12.18
N ASP A 44 9.22 8.80 10.91
CA ASP A 44 10.45 9.22 10.21
C ASP A 44 10.88 10.66 10.51
N GLY A 45 10.22 11.34 11.47
CA GLY A 45 10.53 12.70 11.86
C GLY A 45 9.88 13.79 10.99
N VAL A 46 8.93 13.43 10.10
CA VAL A 46 8.18 14.44 9.33
C VAL A 46 7.09 15.06 10.22
N SER A 47 6.93 16.39 10.17
CA SER A 47 5.87 17.06 10.93
C SER A 47 4.48 16.55 10.53
N PRO A 48 3.52 16.42 11.46
CA PRO A 48 2.19 15.85 11.26
C PRO A 48 1.43 16.44 10.06
N ALA A 49 1.39 17.76 9.92
CA ALA A 49 0.72 18.43 8.79
C ALA A 49 1.38 18.07 7.44
N LYS A 50 2.72 18.01 7.38
CA LYS A 50 3.46 17.61 6.17
C LYS A 50 3.31 16.12 5.87
N ALA A 51 3.27 15.29 6.91
CA ALA A 51 3.05 13.86 6.82
C ALA A 51 1.67 13.55 6.21
N LEU A 52 0.62 14.23 6.70
CA LEU A 52 -0.74 14.09 6.18
C LEU A 52 -0.83 14.50 4.70
N ARG A 53 -0.25 15.65 4.32
CA ARG A 53 -0.22 16.10 2.91
C ARG A 53 0.50 15.10 2.01
N LYS A 54 1.65 14.55 2.45
CA LYS A 54 2.39 13.53 1.70
C LYS A 54 1.58 12.24 1.54
N ALA A 55 0.91 11.79 2.59
CA ALA A 55 0.07 10.60 2.57
C ALA A 55 -1.10 10.78 1.58
N ASN A 56 -1.85 11.87 1.69
CA ASN A 56 -2.97 12.16 0.82
C ASN A 56 -2.56 12.26 -0.66
N ARG A 57 -1.40 12.88 -0.95
CA ARG A 57 -0.86 12.92 -2.32
C ARG A 57 -0.56 11.52 -2.84
N LYS A 58 0.06 10.63 -2.04
CA LYS A 58 0.34 9.25 -2.47
C LYS A 58 -0.93 8.43 -2.68
N ILE A 59 -1.93 8.60 -1.81
CA ILE A 59 -3.24 7.95 -1.97
C ILE A 59 -3.92 8.44 -3.26
N GLY A 60 -3.88 9.75 -3.54
CA GLY A 60 -4.41 10.31 -4.78
C GLY A 60 -3.72 9.75 -6.03
N ILE A 61 -2.39 9.68 -6.05
CA ILE A 61 -1.63 9.05 -7.15
C ILE A 61 -2.02 7.57 -7.30
N ARG A 62 -2.16 6.85 -6.20
CA ARG A 62 -2.60 5.46 -6.23
C ARG A 62 -3.99 5.31 -6.86
N MET A 63 -4.94 6.17 -6.48
CA MET A 63 -6.29 6.16 -7.06
C MET A 63 -6.28 6.48 -8.56
N MET A 64 -5.39 7.36 -9.02
CA MET A 64 -5.20 7.64 -10.45
C MET A 64 -4.67 6.41 -11.20
N LEU A 65 -3.69 5.70 -10.64
CA LEU A 65 -3.16 4.46 -11.22
C LEU A 65 -4.22 3.36 -11.27
N ASP A 66 -5.05 3.26 -10.24
CA ASP A 66 -6.19 2.33 -10.21
C ASP A 66 -7.20 2.68 -11.32
N ALA A 67 -7.51 3.96 -11.52
CA ALA A 67 -8.39 4.41 -12.60
C ALA A 67 -7.79 4.12 -13.98
N ALA A 68 -6.49 4.30 -14.16
CA ALA A 68 -5.80 3.89 -15.40
C ALA A 68 -5.90 2.38 -15.63
N SER A 69 -5.76 1.56 -14.59
CA SER A 69 -5.96 0.11 -14.69
C SER A 69 -7.41 -0.24 -15.09
N ALA A 70 -8.40 0.47 -14.55
CA ALA A 70 -9.80 0.30 -14.96
C ALA A 70 -10.01 0.66 -16.42
N ALA A 71 -9.39 1.73 -16.93
CA ALA A 71 -9.44 2.09 -18.35
C ALA A 71 -8.85 1.00 -19.24
N VAL A 72 -7.72 0.40 -18.87
CA VAL A 72 -7.13 -0.73 -19.59
C VAL A 72 -8.08 -1.94 -19.59
N TYR A 73 -8.74 -2.24 -18.48
CA TYR A 73 -9.74 -3.32 -18.45
C TYR A 73 -10.92 -3.04 -19.36
N LEU A 74 -11.41 -1.79 -19.44
CA LEU A 74 -12.46 -1.41 -20.37
C LEU A 74 -12.03 -1.60 -21.84
N LEU A 75 -10.84 -1.11 -22.19
CA LEU A 75 -10.30 -1.24 -23.55
C LEU A 75 -10.05 -2.69 -23.97
N THR A 76 -9.80 -3.57 -23.02
CA THR A 76 -9.59 -5.02 -23.28
C THR A 76 -10.86 -5.86 -23.11
N GLY A 77 -12.04 -5.24 -22.98
CA GLY A 77 -13.33 -5.93 -22.86
C GLY A 77 -13.56 -6.61 -21.49
N LYS A 78 -12.72 -6.36 -20.50
CA LYS A 78 -12.81 -6.96 -19.15
C LYS A 78 -13.69 -6.14 -18.23
N TRP A 79 -14.96 -5.98 -18.56
CA TRP A 79 -15.91 -5.12 -17.84
C TRP A 79 -16.04 -5.40 -16.34
N GLU A 80 -16.06 -6.68 -15.94
CA GLU A 80 -16.19 -7.07 -14.54
C GLU A 80 -14.98 -6.63 -13.71
N TYR A 81 -13.78 -6.57 -14.30
CA TYR A 81 -12.58 -6.08 -13.65
C TYR A 81 -12.60 -4.55 -13.48
N ALA A 82 -13.05 -3.81 -14.50
CA ALA A 82 -13.23 -2.36 -14.39
C ALA A 82 -14.25 -2.00 -13.32
N LYS A 83 -15.38 -2.71 -13.29
CA LYS A 83 -16.42 -2.59 -12.26
C LYS A 83 -15.88 -2.94 -10.85
N ALA A 84 -15.00 -3.92 -10.75
CA ALA A 84 -14.35 -4.28 -9.48
C ALA A 84 -13.48 -3.14 -8.95
N VAL A 85 -12.71 -2.45 -9.80
CA VAL A 85 -11.92 -1.27 -9.41
C VAL A 85 -12.84 -0.14 -8.93
N TYR A 86 -13.92 0.16 -9.66
CA TYR A 86 -14.91 1.16 -9.26
C TYR A 86 -15.50 0.86 -7.87
N LYS A 87 -15.99 -0.38 -7.68
CA LYS A 87 -16.53 -0.83 -6.39
C LYS A 87 -15.49 -0.81 -5.25
N ALA A 88 -14.22 -1.03 -5.58
CA ALA A 88 -13.13 -0.91 -4.61
C ALA A 88 -12.99 0.53 -4.10
N HIS A 89 -13.04 1.53 -5.00
CA HIS A 89 -12.98 2.94 -4.63
C HIS A 89 -14.24 3.39 -3.85
N GLU A 90 -15.41 2.92 -4.24
CA GLU A 90 -16.65 3.16 -3.49
C GLU A 90 -16.56 2.58 -2.07
N GLY A 91 -16.18 1.32 -1.93
CA GLY A 91 -15.98 0.67 -0.64
C GLY A 91 -14.88 1.34 0.20
N TYR A 92 -13.80 1.83 -0.42
CA TYR A 92 -12.81 2.64 0.27
C TYR A 92 -13.40 3.92 0.82
N ARG A 93 -14.16 4.71 0.02
CA ARG A 93 -14.79 5.96 0.46
C ARG A 93 -15.75 5.75 1.63
N THR A 94 -16.49 4.63 1.64
CA THR A 94 -17.44 4.28 2.70
C THR A 94 -16.73 3.87 3.99
N LEU A 95 -15.63 3.11 3.88
CA LEU A 95 -14.96 2.50 5.03
C LEU A 95 -13.81 3.34 5.59
N ARG A 96 -13.31 4.34 4.84
CA ARG A 96 -12.18 5.15 5.26
C ARG A 96 -12.46 5.92 6.54
N LYS A 97 -11.47 5.97 7.40
CA LYS A 97 -11.43 6.83 8.60
C LYS A 97 -10.22 7.74 8.50
N PRO A 98 -10.36 8.94 7.90
CA PRO A 98 -9.24 9.84 7.69
C PRO A 98 -8.57 10.21 9.02
N VAL A 99 -7.25 10.10 9.03
CA VAL A 99 -6.44 10.53 10.18
C VAL A 99 -6.40 12.06 10.21
N THR A 100 -6.60 12.65 11.40
CA THR A 100 -6.50 14.09 11.61
C THR A 100 -5.09 14.51 12.03
N THR A 101 -4.76 15.80 11.87
CA THR A 101 -3.47 16.35 12.34
C THR A 101 -3.34 16.20 13.86
N ALA A 102 -4.42 16.42 14.62
CA ALA A 102 -4.41 16.25 16.08
C ALA A 102 -4.09 14.80 16.50
N GLN A 103 -4.64 13.81 15.81
CA GLN A 103 -4.30 12.41 16.06
C GLN A 103 -2.83 12.09 15.72
N LEU A 104 -2.26 12.74 14.71
CA LEU A 104 -0.86 12.58 14.34
C LEU A 104 0.08 13.28 15.33
N GLU A 105 -0.32 14.41 15.93
CA GLU A 105 0.43 15.05 17.03
C GLU A 105 0.45 14.13 18.26
N ALA A 106 -0.71 13.64 18.70
CA ALA A 106 -0.79 12.69 19.81
C ALA A 106 0.02 11.40 19.54
N TYR A 107 0.03 10.91 18.30
CA TYR A 107 0.87 9.78 17.89
C TYR A 107 2.36 10.11 17.98
N LYS A 108 2.78 11.30 17.54
CA LYS A 108 4.16 11.79 17.62
C LYS A 108 4.64 11.88 19.06
N ASP A 109 3.83 12.45 19.97
CA ASP A 109 4.17 12.60 21.38
C ASP A 109 4.34 11.24 22.07
N ARG A 110 3.51 10.28 21.73
CA ARG A 110 3.55 8.93 22.29
C ARG A 110 4.67 8.06 21.72
N TRP A 111 4.91 8.14 20.42
CA TRP A 111 5.75 7.21 19.64
C TRP A 111 6.87 7.88 18.85
N GLY A 112 6.95 9.22 18.84
CA GLY A 112 7.92 9.98 18.07
C GLY A 112 9.36 9.54 18.36
N GLY A 113 10.05 9.08 17.31
CA GLY A 113 11.43 8.61 17.39
C GLY A 113 11.64 7.19 17.95
N LYS A 114 10.61 6.55 18.54
CA LYS A 114 10.71 5.20 19.12
C LYS A 114 10.30 4.07 18.18
N ALA A 115 9.52 4.38 17.13
CA ALA A 115 8.94 3.39 16.22
C ALA A 115 9.65 3.34 14.87
N ARG A 116 10.98 3.37 14.84
CA ARG A 116 11.72 3.09 13.60
C ARG A 116 11.59 1.59 13.29
N VAL A 117 10.87 1.27 12.25
CA VAL A 117 10.84 -0.11 11.72
C VAL A 117 12.18 -0.37 11.06
N ALA A 118 13.01 -1.21 11.69
CA ALA A 118 14.26 -1.68 11.10
C ALA A 118 13.95 -2.42 9.78
N GLY A 119 14.81 -2.26 8.78
CA GLY A 119 14.65 -2.93 7.48
C GLY A 119 13.61 -2.32 6.54
N ARG A 120 13.00 -1.18 6.87
CA ARG A 120 12.08 -0.52 5.95
C ARG A 120 12.82 0.14 4.79
N TRP A 121 12.47 -0.28 3.58
CA TRP A 121 12.95 0.36 2.37
C TRP A 121 12.45 1.80 2.24
N LYS A 122 13.35 2.76 2.02
CA LYS A 122 13.03 4.20 1.88
C LYS A 122 12.87 4.68 0.43
N GLY A 123 13.17 3.83 -0.55
CA GLY A 123 13.14 4.15 -1.97
C GLY A 123 11.82 3.79 -2.66
N ASP A 124 11.69 4.21 -3.90
CA ASP A 124 10.62 3.76 -4.80
C ASP A 124 11.07 2.47 -5.50
N ILE A 125 10.46 1.35 -5.09
CA ILE A 125 10.82 0.01 -5.59
C ILE A 125 10.59 -0.11 -7.10
N LEU A 126 9.50 0.49 -7.62
CA LEU A 126 9.19 0.43 -9.05
C LEU A 126 10.20 1.22 -9.87
N LEU A 127 10.53 2.43 -9.43
CA LEU A 127 11.53 3.26 -10.10
C LEU A 127 12.91 2.59 -10.07
N GLN A 128 13.28 2.00 -8.95
CA GLN A 128 14.53 1.24 -8.80
C GLN A 128 14.56 0.00 -9.70
N ALA A 129 13.42 -0.72 -9.82
CA ALA A 129 13.30 -1.88 -10.70
C ALA A 129 13.45 -1.51 -12.19
N LEU A 130 12.91 -0.34 -12.58
CA LEU A 130 12.98 0.16 -13.96
C LEU A 130 14.38 0.69 -14.33
N LEU A 131 15.06 1.35 -13.39
CA LEU A 131 16.34 1.99 -13.63
C LEU A 131 17.56 1.07 -13.49
N ARG A 132 17.38 -0.13 -12.89
CA ARG A 132 18.51 -1.05 -12.62
C ARG A 132 18.51 -2.27 -13.51
N LYS A 133 19.62 -2.44 -14.24
CA LYS A 133 19.90 -3.63 -15.07
C LYS A 133 20.07 -4.92 -14.27
N ASP A 134 20.51 -4.84 -13.01
CA ASP A 134 20.86 -6.00 -12.17
C ASP A 134 19.66 -6.69 -11.51
N GLY A 135 18.45 -6.20 -11.73
CA GLY A 135 17.24 -6.69 -11.07
C GLY A 135 17.14 -6.28 -9.57
N ILE A 136 15.91 -6.10 -9.12
CA ILE A 136 15.60 -5.59 -7.78
C ILE A 136 16.06 -6.52 -6.65
N PHE A 137 15.98 -7.84 -6.87
CA PHE A 137 16.35 -8.85 -5.86
C PHE A 137 17.85 -8.90 -5.58
N ALA A 138 18.70 -8.70 -6.58
CA ALA A 138 20.15 -8.62 -6.40
C ALA A 138 20.53 -7.38 -5.56
N TYR A 139 19.86 -6.26 -5.77
CA TYR A 139 20.06 -5.04 -5.00
C TYR A 139 19.60 -5.17 -3.55
N LEU A 140 18.40 -5.73 -3.29
CA LEU A 140 17.87 -5.94 -1.95
C LEU A 140 18.77 -6.90 -1.14
N ARG A 141 19.35 -7.91 -1.78
CA ARG A 141 20.26 -8.85 -1.14
C ARG A 141 21.57 -8.18 -0.66
N ARG A 142 22.12 -7.24 -1.43
CA ARG A 142 23.35 -6.51 -1.06
C ARG A 142 23.16 -5.59 0.15
N GLN A 143 21.95 -5.04 0.35
CA GLN A 143 21.66 -4.15 1.47
C GLN A 143 21.40 -4.87 2.80
N ASN A 144 21.09 -6.16 2.77
CA ASN A 144 20.90 -6.95 4.00
C ASN A 144 22.25 -7.43 4.61
N HIS A 145 23.37 -7.20 3.93
CA HIS A 145 24.71 -7.62 4.36
C HIS A 145 25.61 -6.43 4.74
N SER A 146 25.09 -5.20 4.76
CA SER A 146 25.73 -3.97 5.23
C SER A 146 25.00 -3.41 6.45
#